data_2238fef356eb7318b58a7709ee3df9d4
#
_entry.id   2238fef356eb7318b58a7709ee3df9d4
#
_cell.length_a   1.000
_cell.length_b   1.000
_cell.length_c   1.000
_cell.angle_alpha   90.00
_cell.angle_beta   90.00
_cell.angle_gamma   90.00
#
_symmetry.space_group_name_H-M   'P 1'
#
loop_
_entity.id
_entity.type
_entity.pdbx_description
1 polymer ?
#
loop_
_entity_poly.entity_id
_entity_poly.type
_entity_poly.pdbx_seq_one_letter_code
_entity_poly.pdbx_strand_id
1 'polypeptide(L)'
;MEENKTKMVAPPDGVTGEGFFATKLSDVVGLARANSLWPLPFATSCCGIEFMATMASHYDIGRFGAERLSFSARQADVLMVMGTIAKKMAPVVKQVYLQMAEPRWVLSVGACACSGGIFDTY
;
A
#
# COMPACT_ATOMS: atom_id res chain seq x y z
N MET A 1 -4.24 -18.58 -7.87
CA MET A 1 -3.54 -17.96 -6.73
C MET A 1 -2.50 -18.95 -6.26
N GLU A 2 -1.30 -18.86 -6.82
CA GLU A 2 -0.18 -19.72 -6.41
C GLU A 2 0.48 -19.09 -5.19
N GLU A 3 0.46 -19.84 -4.11
CA GLU A 3 1.22 -19.57 -2.89
C GLU A 3 2.70 -19.53 -3.24
N ASN A 4 3.24 -18.34 -3.32
CA ASN A 4 4.69 -18.16 -3.42
C ASN A 4 5.31 -18.45 -2.04
N LYS A 5 5.48 -19.74 -1.74
CA LYS A 5 6.29 -20.20 -0.62
C LYS A 5 7.70 -19.69 -0.81
N THR A 6 8.09 -18.72 -0.02
CA THR A 6 9.46 -18.25 0.12
C THR A 6 10.35 -19.43 0.55
N LYS A 7 10.89 -20.14 -0.44
CA LYS A 7 11.96 -21.11 -0.16
C LYS A 7 13.19 -20.32 0.23
N MET A 8 13.51 -20.31 1.51
CA MET A 8 14.88 -19.97 1.94
C MET A 8 15.83 -20.92 1.20
N VAL A 9 16.59 -20.36 0.28
CA VAL A 9 17.64 -21.12 -0.39
C VAL A 9 18.77 -21.25 0.61
N ALA A 10 19.02 -22.47 1.07
CA ALA A 10 20.21 -22.80 1.85
C ALA A 10 21.47 -22.37 1.04
N PRO A 11 22.47 -21.77 1.67
CA PRO A 11 23.72 -21.42 0.99
C PRO A 11 24.35 -22.67 0.41
N PRO A 12 24.99 -22.60 -0.77
CA PRO A 12 25.71 -23.73 -1.32
C PRO A 12 26.82 -24.15 -0.36
N ASP A 13 26.89 -25.44 -0.09
CA ASP A 13 27.88 -26.06 0.78
C ASP A 13 29.29 -25.62 0.39
N GLY A 14 29.95 -24.85 1.26
CA GLY A 14 31.34 -24.47 1.06
C GLY A 14 31.73 -23.02 1.28
N VAL A 15 30.79 -22.12 1.58
CA VAL A 15 31.11 -20.72 1.90
C VAL A 15 30.92 -20.45 3.40
N THR A 16 31.88 -20.90 4.18
CA THR A 16 32.08 -20.45 5.58
C THR A 16 32.98 -19.21 5.54
N GLY A 17 32.44 -18.10 5.06
CA GLY A 17 33.06 -16.77 5.14
C GLY A 17 32.25 -15.93 6.09
N GLU A 18 32.87 -15.53 7.19
CA GLU A 18 32.28 -14.63 8.20
C GLU A 18 31.69 -13.39 7.53
N GLY A 19 30.37 -13.16 7.68
CA GLY A 19 29.73 -11.90 7.38
C GLY A 19 29.19 -11.70 5.96
N PHE A 20 29.06 -12.75 5.12
CA PHE A 20 28.51 -12.62 3.79
C PHE A 20 27.11 -13.25 3.69
N PHE A 21 26.08 -12.42 3.49
CA PHE A 21 24.72 -12.87 3.24
C PHE A 21 24.40 -12.77 1.74
N ALA A 22 24.28 -13.89 1.05
CA ALA A 22 23.79 -13.95 -0.31
C ALA A 22 22.26 -14.03 -0.31
N THR A 23 21.58 -12.94 -0.68
CA THR A 23 20.11 -12.86 -0.79
C THR A 23 19.74 -12.64 -2.25
N LYS A 24 18.57 -13.13 -2.67
CA LYS A 24 18.03 -12.79 -3.99
C LYS A 24 17.66 -11.30 -4.01
N LEU A 25 17.95 -10.62 -5.11
CA LEU A 25 17.60 -9.21 -5.30
C LEU A 25 16.09 -8.96 -5.09
N SER A 26 15.23 -9.90 -5.50
CA SER A 26 13.78 -9.84 -5.27
C SER A 26 13.40 -9.75 -3.79
N ASP A 27 14.13 -10.46 -2.92
CA ASP A 27 13.84 -10.50 -1.48
C ASP A 27 14.27 -9.18 -0.83
N VAL A 28 15.40 -8.63 -1.26
CA VAL A 28 15.88 -7.31 -0.82
C VAL A 28 14.91 -6.20 -1.24
N VAL A 29 14.46 -6.21 -2.49
CA VAL A 29 13.47 -5.25 -3.00
C VAL A 29 12.13 -5.41 -2.28
N GLY A 30 11.70 -6.65 -2.01
CA GLY A 30 10.49 -6.92 -1.24
C GLY A 30 10.56 -6.37 0.18
N LEU A 31 11.68 -6.57 0.86
CA LEU A 31 11.92 -6.03 2.21
C LEU A 31 11.97 -4.50 2.20
N ALA A 32 12.62 -3.90 1.21
CA ALA A 32 12.68 -2.45 1.05
C ALA A 32 11.29 -1.84 0.86
N ARG A 33 10.45 -2.46 0.00
CA ARG A 33 9.06 -2.02 -0.21
C ARG A 33 8.19 -2.19 1.03
N ALA A 34 8.36 -3.26 1.79
CA ALA A 34 7.63 -3.49 3.03
C ALA A 34 7.90 -2.41 4.08
N ASN A 35 9.10 -1.83 4.09
CA ASN A 35 9.50 -0.79 5.02
C ASN A 35 9.42 0.63 4.44
N SER A 36 9.06 0.78 3.17
CA SER A 36 8.91 2.08 2.49
C SER A 36 7.67 2.02 1.60
N LEU A 37 6.51 2.11 2.22
CA LEU A 37 5.21 2.08 1.55
C LEU A 37 4.84 3.48 1.08
N TRP A 38 4.48 3.63 -0.19
CA TRP A 38 4.08 4.92 -0.76
C TRP A 38 2.56 4.93 -1.01
N PRO A 39 1.78 5.48 -0.07
CA PRO A 39 0.34 5.55 -0.22
C PRO A 39 -0.10 6.64 -1.20
N LEU A 40 -1.06 6.29 -2.05
CA LEU A 40 -1.84 7.23 -2.85
C LEU A 40 -3.17 7.46 -2.12
N PRO A 41 -3.38 8.63 -1.49
CA PRO A 41 -4.62 8.92 -0.79
C PRO A 41 -5.71 9.31 -1.79
N PHE A 42 -6.78 8.52 -1.84
CA PHE A 42 -8.02 8.88 -2.50
C PHE A 42 -9.07 9.22 -1.42
N ALA A 43 -8.99 10.46 -0.93
CA ALA A 43 -9.75 10.93 0.21
C ALA A 43 -10.90 11.84 -0.25
N THR A 44 -12.16 11.46 0.01
CA THR A 44 -13.33 12.14 -0.52
C THR A 44 -14.25 12.72 0.54
N SER A 45 -14.14 12.32 1.81
CA SER A 45 -15.01 12.79 2.87
C SER A 45 -14.34 12.73 4.25
N CYS A 46 -15.10 12.57 5.32
CA CYS A 46 -14.60 12.64 6.70
C CYS A 46 -13.45 11.68 7.01
N CYS A 47 -13.39 10.51 6.39
CA CYS A 47 -12.25 9.60 6.53
C CYS A 47 -10.95 10.17 5.95
N GLY A 48 -11.02 11.12 5.02
CA GLY A 48 -9.86 11.87 4.56
C GLY A 48 -9.29 12.77 5.63
N ILE A 49 -10.13 13.39 6.47
CA ILE A 49 -9.71 14.20 7.62
C ILE A 49 -9.08 13.30 8.69
N GLU A 50 -9.66 12.13 8.92
CA GLU A 50 -9.09 11.12 9.81
C GLU A 50 -7.69 10.68 9.35
N PHE A 51 -7.51 10.51 8.05
CA PHE A 51 -6.20 10.24 7.47
C PHE A 51 -5.19 11.37 7.72
N MET A 52 -5.61 12.63 7.61
CA MET A 52 -4.77 13.78 7.98
C MET A 52 -4.35 13.71 9.45
N ALA A 53 -5.25 13.29 10.34
CA ALA A 53 -4.94 13.09 11.75
C ALA A 53 -3.93 11.96 11.97
N THR A 54 -4.01 10.87 11.19
CA THR A 54 -3.03 9.78 11.26
C THR A 54 -1.64 10.15 10.74
N MET A 55 -1.57 11.12 9.81
CA MET A 55 -0.31 11.70 9.33
C MET A 55 0.27 12.74 10.30
N ALA A 56 -0.55 13.27 11.22
CA ALA A 56 -0.11 14.27 12.17
C ALA A 56 0.82 13.68 13.23
N SER A 57 1.55 14.56 13.91
CA SER A 57 2.61 14.19 14.88
C SER A 57 2.17 13.26 16.02
N HIS A 58 0.86 13.20 16.33
CA HIS A 58 0.34 12.36 17.40
C HIS A 58 0.43 10.85 17.04
N TYR A 59 0.06 10.49 15.81
CA TYR A 59 0.09 9.09 15.35
C TYR A 59 1.28 8.80 14.45
N ASP A 60 1.55 9.69 13.51
CA ASP A 60 2.71 9.67 12.60
C ASP A 60 3.00 8.32 11.93
N ILE A 61 2.27 8.02 10.87
CA ILE A 61 2.48 6.79 10.09
C ILE A 61 3.87 6.72 9.43
N GLY A 62 4.62 7.82 9.44
CA GLY A 62 6.00 7.86 8.97
C GLY A 62 6.92 6.90 9.70
N ARG A 63 6.66 6.63 11.00
CA ARG A 63 7.40 5.63 11.79
C ARG A 63 7.28 4.20 11.26
N PHE A 64 6.27 3.94 10.43
CA PHE A 64 6.07 2.66 9.74
C PHE A 64 6.55 2.68 8.28
N GLY A 65 7.25 3.74 7.88
CA GLY A 65 7.76 3.90 6.52
C GLY A 65 6.75 4.41 5.50
N ALA A 66 5.58 4.90 5.92
CA ALA A 66 4.51 5.37 5.04
C ALA A 66 4.36 6.91 5.04
N GLU A 67 5.44 7.64 5.31
CA GLU A 67 5.43 9.11 5.38
C GLU A 67 5.22 9.76 4.01
N ARG A 68 5.81 9.17 2.97
CA ARG A 68 5.77 9.77 1.65
C ARG A 68 4.47 9.50 0.92
N LEU A 69 3.58 10.48 0.90
CA LEU A 69 2.40 10.43 0.04
C LEU A 69 2.79 10.56 -1.44
N SER A 70 2.33 9.66 -2.26
CA SER A 70 2.49 9.73 -3.70
C SER A 70 1.17 10.11 -4.35
N PHE A 71 1.09 11.31 -4.92
CA PHE A 71 -0.06 11.75 -5.70
C PHE A 71 0.00 11.28 -7.17
N SER A 72 1.05 10.56 -7.52
CA SER A 72 1.18 9.91 -8.82
C SER A 72 0.85 8.43 -8.71
N ALA A 73 -0.19 7.98 -9.40
CA ALA A 73 -0.59 6.58 -9.40
C ALA A 73 0.53 5.64 -9.86
N ARG A 74 1.39 6.09 -10.76
CA ARG A 74 2.49 5.28 -11.31
C ARG A 74 3.64 5.03 -10.32
N GLN A 75 3.73 5.85 -9.27
CA GLN A 75 4.79 5.76 -8.25
C GLN A 75 4.27 5.22 -6.92
N ALA A 76 2.95 5.04 -6.79
CA ALA A 76 2.32 4.58 -5.57
C ALA A 76 2.28 3.05 -5.50
N ASP A 77 2.44 2.51 -4.31
CA ASP A 77 2.34 1.08 -4.02
C ASP A 77 0.95 0.71 -3.51
N VAL A 78 0.32 1.59 -2.73
CA VAL A 78 -0.99 1.37 -2.09
C VAL A 78 -1.95 2.48 -2.43
N LEU A 79 -3.11 2.12 -2.97
CA LEU A 79 -4.26 3.02 -3.11
C LEU A 79 -5.07 2.98 -1.82
N MET A 80 -5.10 4.08 -1.10
CA MET A 80 -5.94 4.24 0.10
C MET A 80 -7.24 4.91 -0.27
N VAL A 81 -8.32 4.15 -0.34
CA VAL A 81 -9.67 4.66 -0.63
C VAL A 81 -10.34 5.01 0.69
N MET A 82 -10.59 6.29 0.90
CA MET A 82 -11.09 6.81 2.18
C MET A 82 -12.32 7.68 1.95
N GLY A 83 -13.42 7.27 2.57
CA GLY A 83 -14.67 8.01 2.53
C GLY A 83 -15.67 7.52 1.48
N THR A 84 -16.65 8.36 1.19
CA THR A 84 -17.77 8.01 0.30
C THR A 84 -17.35 8.05 -1.16
N ILE A 85 -17.59 6.97 -1.89
CA ILE A 85 -17.38 6.88 -3.33
C ILE A 85 -18.76 6.75 -4.00
N ALA A 86 -19.23 7.82 -4.61
CA ALA A 86 -20.46 7.79 -5.39
C ALA A 86 -20.31 6.88 -6.63
N LYS A 87 -21.39 6.26 -7.09
CA LYS A 87 -21.39 5.39 -8.27
C LYS A 87 -20.78 6.06 -9.51
N LYS A 88 -20.94 7.38 -9.65
CA LYS A 88 -20.33 8.17 -10.73
C LYS A 88 -18.80 8.27 -10.61
N MET A 89 -18.25 8.19 -9.39
CA MET A 89 -16.81 8.25 -9.13
C MET A 89 -16.15 6.87 -9.19
N ALA A 90 -16.91 5.79 -9.08
CA ALA A 90 -16.36 4.43 -9.10
C ALA A 90 -15.50 4.13 -10.35
N PRO A 91 -15.87 4.53 -11.59
CA PRO A 91 -15.03 4.35 -12.76
C PRO A 91 -13.70 5.09 -12.67
N VAL A 92 -13.69 6.28 -12.05
CA VAL A 92 -12.47 7.09 -11.88
C VAL A 92 -11.50 6.39 -10.92
N VAL A 93 -12.00 5.90 -9.78
CA VAL A 93 -11.20 5.13 -8.82
C VAL A 93 -10.59 3.90 -9.49
N LYS A 94 -11.39 3.19 -10.31
CA LYS A 94 -10.90 2.05 -11.08
C LYS A 94 -9.80 2.44 -12.07
N GLN A 95 -9.94 3.57 -12.75
CA GLN A 95 -8.89 4.07 -13.66
C GLN A 95 -7.60 4.39 -12.91
N VAL A 96 -7.69 5.04 -11.76
CA VAL A 96 -6.53 5.34 -10.91
C VAL A 96 -5.83 4.04 -10.50
N TYR A 97 -6.59 3.04 -10.06
CA TYR A 97 -6.05 1.72 -9.72
C TYR A 97 -5.33 1.07 -10.91
N LEU A 98 -5.91 1.12 -12.11
CA LEU A 98 -5.29 0.52 -13.31
C LEU A 98 -4.01 1.24 -13.76
N GLN A 99 -3.83 2.51 -13.37
CA GLN A 99 -2.62 3.27 -13.66
C GLN A 99 -1.46 2.98 -12.69
N MET A 100 -1.73 2.30 -11.58
CA MET A 100 -0.69 1.94 -10.62
C MET A 100 0.21 0.84 -11.18
N ALA A 101 1.50 0.93 -10.84
CA ALA A 101 2.47 -0.10 -11.16
C ALA A 101 2.25 -1.35 -10.29
N GLU A 102 2.61 -2.52 -10.79
CA GLU A 102 2.59 -3.75 -10.01
C GLU A 102 3.90 -3.93 -9.23
N PRO A 103 3.84 -4.51 -8.01
CA PRO A 103 2.66 -4.94 -7.25
C PRO A 103 1.89 -3.77 -6.65
N ARG A 104 0.56 -3.83 -6.67
CA ARG A 104 -0.34 -2.78 -6.20
C ARG A 104 -1.36 -3.33 -5.21
N TRP A 105 -1.61 -2.58 -4.15
CA TRP A 105 -2.57 -2.93 -3.12
C TRP A 105 -3.63 -1.85 -2.98
N VAL A 106 -4.78 -2.24 -2.45
CA VAL A 106 -5.88 -1.32 -2.14
C VAL A 106 -6.25 -1.48 -0.68
N LEU A 107 -6.31 -0.36 0.03
CA LEU A 107 -6.76 -0.28 1.40
C LEU A 107 -8.03 0.58 1.47
N SER A 108 -9.16 -0.02 1.80
CA SER A 108 -10.42 0.69 2.04
C SER A 108 -10.50 1.10 3.50
N VAL A 109 -10.74 2.40 3.74
CA VAL A 109 -10.80 2.98 5.07
C VAL A 109 -12.16 3.62 5.32
N GLY A 110 -12.80 3.20 6.40
CA GLY A 110 -14.11 3.67 6.83
C GLY A 110 -15.28 2.89 6.24
N ALA A 111 -16.43 2.99 6.90
CA ALA A 111 -17.64 2.25 6.55
C ALA A 111 -18.12 2.52 5.12
N CYS A 112 -18.03 3.78 4.67
CA CYS A 112 -18.46 4.16 3.34
C CYS A 112 -17.63 3.49 2.23
N ALA A 113 -16.31 3.42 2.39
CA ALA A 113 -15.43 2.77 1.42
C ALA A 113 -15.53 1.24 1.46
N CYS A 114 -15.81 0.66 2.64
CA CYS A 114 -15.86 -0.80 2.83
C CYS A 114 -17.19 -1.42 2.39
N SER A 115 -18.31 -0.75 2.71
CA SER A 115 -19.65 -1.33 2.54
C SER A 115 -20.71 -0.36 1.97
N GLY A 116 -20.30 0.85 1.57
CA GLY A 116 -21.23 1.92 1.22
C GLY A 116 -21.80 2.67 2.42
N GLY A 117 -21.76 2.09 3.61
CA GLY A 117 -22.29 2.70 4.84
C GLY A 117 -23.77 3.10 4.71
N ILE A 118 -24.11 4.32 5.15
CA ILE A 118 -25.47 4.88 5.01
C ILE A 118 -25.79 5.37 3.59
N PHE A 119 -24.79 5.40 2.68
CA PHE A 119 -24.90 5.90 1.30
C PHE A 119 -24.90 4.80 0.26
N ASP A 120 -25.31 3.60 0.61
CA ASP A 120 -25.30 2.43 -0.29
C ASP A 120 -26.22 2.59 -1.52
N THR A 121 -27.07 3.60 -1.52
CA THR A 121 -28.06 3.83 -2.59
C THR A 121 -27.54 4.61 -3.80
N TYR A 122 -26.37 5.25 -3.73
CA TYR A 122 -25.93 6.10 -4.84
C TYR A 122 -24.38 6.15 -5.03
#